data_c11a8103a8de8ac621bbbe1112786248
#
_entry.id   c11a8103a8de8ac621bbbe1112786248
#
_cell.length_a   1.000
_cell.length_b   1.000
_cell.length_c   1.000
_cell.angle_alpha   90.00
_cell.angle_beta   90.00
_cell.angle_gamma   90.00
#
_symmetry.space_group_name_H-M   'P 1'
#
loop_
_entity.id
_entity.type
_entity.pdbx_description
1 polymer ?
#
loop_
_entity_poly.entity_id
_entity_poly.type
_entity_poly.pdbx_seq_one_letter_code
_entity_poly.pdbx_strand_id
1 'polypeptide(L)'
;MNMHLSPQDPEVRARLEYDSSEAHEDARAKRLKTRLIVLASVLAVAAFIAFLVWKANAPKPSAPPAAPPSVTVIVPGTADVAARVAATGSISARRDMPVGVAGEGGMISAIRVEAGQYVNKGQVLAEIESSVQRAQVQQLQASVVQAKADARLAQSELDRANALVARGFISKADIDRRTATRDSANALVAVTQAQVREMQERLNRLAIRAPEAGLVLQRNVEPGQIVSSGSGGLYRIAAGGQMELRAQVAEQDMPGLAVGQEATIIPIGSSNRYVGRVWLLEPVIDPTTRQGVARIALPNVAELRSGGFASVVIDGPRAQRPLLPQSAVLTDREGTYVLVVDAGNVVRRVSVATGAVTPQGIAIVSGLTGREQVVQSAGAFLNPGEKVTPKLAPAAQSATAG
;
A
#
# COMPACT_ATOMS: atom_id res chain seq x y z
N MET A 1 -17.72 -129.87 -43.56
CA MET A 1 -17.49 -131.25 -43.06
C MET A 1 -16.83 -131.04 -41.66
N ASN A 2 -17.59 -131.36 -40.63
CA ASN A 2 -17.21 -131.20 -39.23
C ASN A 2 -16.15 -132.21 -38.83
N MET A 3 -15.20 -131.76 -38.04
CA MET A 3 -14.44 -132.61 -37.18
C MET A 3 -14.29 -131.97 -35.76
N HIS A 4 -15.08 -132.62 -34.89
CA HIS A 4 -15.02 -132.39 -33.46
C HIS A 4 -13.75 -132.97 -32.86
N LEU A 5 -12.94 -132.25 -32.21
CA LEU A 5 -11.90 -132.77 -31.35
C LEU A 5 -12.28 -132.49 -29.84
N SER A 6 -12.34 -133.66 -29.16
CA SER A 6 -12.77 -133.76 -27.77
C SER A 6 -11.73 -133.23 -26.78
N PRO A 7 -12.13 -132.70 -25.63
CA PRO A 7 -11.22 -132.06 -24.60
C PRO A 7 -10.51 -133.02 -23.68
N GLN A 8 -10.26 -134.27 -24.11
CA GLN A 8 -9.70 -135.31 -23.21
C GLN A 8 -8.32 -135.84 -23.60
N ASP A 9 -7.59 -135.15 -24.47
CA ASP A 9 -6.22 -135.56 -24.80
C ASP A 9 -5.18 -135.07 -23.75
N PRO A 10 -4.40 -135.98 -23.21
CA PRO A 10 -3.46 -135.68 -22.13
C PRO A 10 -2.32 -134.72 -22.56
N GLU A 11 -2.03 -134.49 -23.81
CA GLU A 11 -1.04 -133.58 -24.32
C GLU A 11 -1.46 -132.07 -24.25
N VAL A 12 -2.75 -131.88 -24.26
CA VAL A 12 -3.31 -130.48 -24.17
C VAL A 12 -3.32 -129.96 -22.69
N ARG A 13 -3.44 -130.88 -21.72
CA ARG A 13 -3.36 -130.51 -20.29
C ARG A 13 -1.95 -130.10 -19.82
N ALA A 14 -0.94 -130.75 -20.31
CA ALA A 14 0.44 -130.44 -19.93
C ALA A 14 0.93 -129.05 -20.47
N ARG A 15 0.34 -128.61 -21.61
CA ARG A 15 0.67 -127.29 -22.19
C ARG A 15 -0.04 -126.12 -21.49
N LEU A 16 -1.18 -126.36 -20.92
CA LEU A 16 -1.96 -125.32 -20.19
C LEU A 16 -1.43 -125.09 -18.75
N GLU A 17 -0.81 -126.07 -18.12
CA GLU A 17 -0.23 -125.95 -16.80
C GLU A 17 1.15 -125.26 -16.82
N TYR A 18 1.94 -125.30 -17.90
CA TYR A 18 3.23 -124.68 -18.04
C TYR A 18 3.11 -123.17 -18.32
N ASP A 19 2.03 -122.73 -19.02
CA ASP A 19 1.84 -121.30 -19.37
C ASP A 19 1.25 -120.48 -18.23
N SER A 20 0.67 -121.13 -17.20
CA SER A 20 0.08 -120.39 -16.03
C SER A 20 1.06 -120.06 -14.93
N SER A 21 2.21 -120.75 -14.89
CA SER A 21 3.25 -120.47 -13.84
C SER A 21 4.17 -119.27 -14.15
N GLU A 22 4.53 -119.11 -15.46
CA GLU A 22 5.37 -117.98 -15.86
C GLU A 22 4.59 -116.62 -15.85
N ALA A 23 3.29 -116.59 -16.09
CA ALA A 23 2.48 -115.37 -16.09
C ALA A 23 2.27 -114.74 -14.68
N HIS A 24 2.40 -115.52 -13.60
CA HIS A 24 2.24 -114.96 -12.23
C HIS A 24 3.48 -114.35 -11.62
N GLU A 25 4.71 -114.74 -12.05
CA GLU A 25 5.95 -114.15 -11.56
C GLU A 25 6.22 -112.77 -12.21
N ASP A 26 6.00 -112.58 -13.53
CA ASP A 26 6.18 -111.35 -14.27
C ASP A 26 5.19 -110.24 -13.80
N ALA A 27 3.97 -110.59 -13.39
CA ALA A 27 2.97 -109.64 -12.92
C ALA A 27 3.27 -109.08 -11.54
N ARG A 28 3.98 -109.79 -10.64
CA ARG A 28 4.45 -109.32 -9.35
C ARG A 28 5.64 -108.39 -9.47
N ALA A 29 6.56 -108.72 -10.35
CA ALA A 29 7.76 -107.87 -10.58
C ALA A 29 7.39 -106.51 -11.24
N LYS A 30 6.44 -106.45 -12.14
CA LYS A 30 5.95 -105.22 -12.75
C LYS A 30 5.15 -104.33 -11.75
N ARG A 31 4.36 -104.92 -10.87
CA ARG A 31 3.63 -104.21 -9.84
C ARG A 31 4.54 -103.61 -8.76
N LEU A 32 5.66 -104.29 -8.44
CA LEU A 32 6.63 -103.79 -7.50
C LEU A 32 7.43 -102.61 -8.10
N LYS A 33 7.85 -102.64 -9.38
CA LYS A 33 8.54 -101.58 -10.12
C LYS A 33 7.58 -100.36 -10.28
N THR A 34 6.33 -100.52 -10.60
CA THR A 34 5.36 -99.46 -10.75
C THR A 34 5.07 -98.78 -9.40
N ARG A 35 4.98 -99.55 -8.31
CA ARG A 35 4.83 -98.92 -6.95
C ARG A 35 6.07 -98.16 -6.50
N LEU A 36 7.26 -98.65 -6.85
CA LEU A 36 8.52 -97.89 -6.55
C LEU A 36 8.61 -96.66 -7.37
N ILE A 37 8.22 -96.66 -8.64
CA ILE A 37 8.23 -95.45 -9.49
C ILE A 37 7.19 -94.43 -8.99
N VAL A 38 5.98 -94.91 -8.62
CA VAL A 38 4.98 -94.00 -8.06
C VAL A 38 5.41 -93.45 -6.74
N LEU A 39 6.07 -94.23 -5.85
CA LEU A 39 6.61 -93.75 -4.60
C LEU A 39 7.73 -92.73 -4.83
N ALA A 40 8.62 -92.95 -5.77
CA ALA A 40 9.70 -92.06 -6.14
C ALA A 40 9.19 -90.75 -6.75
N SER A 41 8.12 -90.84 -7.57
CA SER A 41 7.50 -89.61 -8.13
C SER A 41 6.73 -88.82 -7.08
N VAL A 42 6.09 -89.44 -6.11
CA VAL A 42 5.42 -88.73 -4.96
C VAL A 42 6.45 -88.07 -4.07
N LEU A 43 7.56 -88.79 -3.82
CA LEU A 43 8.71 -88.17 -3.04
C LEU A 43 9.33 -87.00 -3.80
N ALA A 44 9.53 -87.15 -5.15
CA ALA A 44 10.05 -86.06 -5.97
C ALA A 44 9.10 -84.85 -5.99
N VAL A 45 7.79 -85.05 -6.06
CA VAL A 45 6.81 -83.98 -5.98
C VAL A 45 6.76 -83.38 -4.60
N ALA A 46 6.83 -84.20 -3.52
CA ALA A 46 6.89 -83.71 -2.18
C ALA A 46 8.20 -82.86 -1.91
N ALA A 47 9.33 -83.33 -2.39
CA ALA A 47 10.60 -82.58 -2.34
C ALA A 47 10.56 -81.31 -3.16
N PHE A 48 9.92 -81.30 -4.30
CA PHE A 48 9.71 -80.07 -5.10
C PHE A 48 8.77 -79.09 -4.42
N ILE A 49 7.68 -79.59 -3.82
CA ILE A 49 6.79 -78.70 -3.00
C ILE A 49 7.54 -78.16 -1.79
N ALA A 50 8.30 -79.01 -1.09
CA ALA A 50 9.13 -78.57 0.04
C ALA A 50 10.16 -77.52 -0.40
N PHE A 51 10.78 -77.71 -1.56
CA PHE A 51 11.69 -76.72 -2.16
C PHE A 51 11.01 -75.41 -2.53
N LEU A 52 9.81 -75.46 -3.09
CA LEU A 52 9.02 -74.29 -3.41
C LEU A 52 8.59 -73.52 -2.12
N VAL A 53 8.19 -74.25 -1.08
CA VAL A 53 7.82 -73.65 0.21
C VAL A 53 9.06 -73.07 0.90
N TRP A 54 10.21 -73.77 0.84
CA TRP A 54 11.45 -73.24 1.37
C TRP A 54 11.90 -71.97 0.62
N LYS A 55 11.80 -71.95 -0.72
CA LYS A 55 12.11 -70.79 -1.54
C LYS A 55 11.12 -69.66 -1.35
N ALA A 56 9.85 -69.96 -1.12
CA ALA A 56 8.82 -68.94 -0.82
C ALA A 56 8.97 -68.35 0.59
N ASN A 57 9.46 -69.11 1.58
CA ASN A 57 9.72 -68.68 2.93
C ASN A 57 11.17 -68.25 3.18
N ALA A 58 12.01 -68.23 2.16
CA ALA A 58 13.33 -67.66 2.30
C ALA A 58 13.22 -66.19 2.75
N PRO A 59 13.82 -65.73 3.84
CA PRO A 59 13.74 -64.35 4.27
C PRO A 59 14.27 -63.46 3.14
N LYS A 60 13.39 -62.61 2.58
CA LYS A 60 13.80 -61.59 1.62
C LYS A 60 14.93 -60.79 2.27
N PRO A 61 16.08 -60.59 1.62
CA PRO A 61 17.11 -59.74 2.17
C PRO A 61 16.45 -58.40 2.47
N SER A 62 16.45 -57.98 3.73
CA SER A 62 16.03 -56.65 4.13
C SER A 62 16.82 -55.65 3.31
N ALA A 63 16.19 -54.80 2.52
CA ALA A 63 16.86 -53.76 1.78
C ALA A 63 17.68 -52.92 2.82
N PRO A 64 18.95 -52.61 2.50
CA PRO A 64 19.74 -51.75 3.39
C PRO A 64 18.91 -50.48 3.72
N PRO A 65 18.93 -49.98 4.97
CA PRO A 65 18.18 -48.78 5.31
C PRO A 65 18.51 -47.70 4.29
N ALA A 66 17.45 -47.17 3.65
CA ALA A 66 17.64 -46.16 2.60
C ALA A 66 18.50 -45.02 3.20
N ALA A 67 19.56 -44.68 2.52
CA ALA A 67 20.41 -43.58 2.97
C ALA A 67 19.54 -42.32 3.11
N PRO A 68 19.72 -41.53 4.18
CA PRO A 68 18.94 -40.32 4.39
C PRO A 68 18.97 -39.44 3.13
N PRO A 69 17.83 -38.94 2.67
CA PRO A 69 17.78 -38.11 1.47
C PRO A 69 18.69 -36.89 1.62
N SER A 70 19.45 -36.56 0.58
CA SER A 70 20.29 -35.36 0.59
C SER A 70 19.45 -34.15 0.22
N VAL A 71 19.48 -33.12 1.06
CA VAL A 71 18.72 -31.89 0.87
C VAL A 71 19.63 -30.66 0.83
N THR A 72 19.33 -29.73 -0.06
CA THR A 72 20.06 -28.48 -0.13
C THR A 72 19.53 -27.55 0.96
N VAL A 73 20.43 -27.08 1.83
CA VAL A 73 20.13 -26.13 2.89
C VAL A 73 20.85 -24.81 2.68
N ILE A 74 20.21 -23.73 3.10
CA ILE A 74 20.82 -22.40 3.14
C ILE A 74 20.77 -21.85 4.56
N VAL A 75 21.77 -21.04 4.92
CA VAL A 75 21.73 -20.18 6.10
C VAL A 75 21.39 -18.78 5.57
N PRO A 76 20.18 -18.27 5.82
CA PRO A 76 19.68 -17.07 5.14
C PRO A 76 20.47 -15.80 5.49
N GLY A 77 21.18 -15.76 6.63
CA GLY A 77 21.74 -14.52 7.13
C GLY A 77 20.66 -13.47 7.43
N THR A 78 21.07 -12.21 7.57
CA THR A 78 20.15 -11.09 7.68
C THR A 78 20.48 -10.03 6.64
N ALA A 79 19.49 -9.49 5.99
CA ALA A 79 19.61 -8.37 5.06
C ALA A 79 18.79 -7.18 5.53
N ASP A 80 19.21 -5.99 5.14
CA ASP A 80 18.47 -4.77 5.42
C ASP A 80 17.29 -4.65 4.44
N VAL A 81 16.10 -4.95 4.93
CA VAL A 81 14.87 -4.95 4.12
C VAL A 81 13.95 -3.84 4.63
N ALA A 82 13.60 -2.92 3.74
CA ALA A 82 12.56 -1.95 4.00
C ALA A 82 11.18 -2.59 3.71
N ALA A 83 10.27 -2.46 4.65
CA ALA A 83 8.86 -2.71 4.37
C ALA A 83 8.41 -1.66 3.34
N ARG A 84 7.68 -2.06 2.30
CA ARG A 84 7.13 -1.14 1.30
C ARG A 84 5.62 -1.19 1.32
N VAL A 85 5.01 -0.04 1.49
CA VAL A 85 3.56 0.10 1.42
C VAL A 85 3.21 0.72 0.07
N ALA A 86 2.51 -0.04 -0.77
CA ALA A 86 1.99 0.45 -2.03
C ALA A 86 0.58 0.98 -1.83
N ALA A 87 0.32 2.17 -2.35
CA ALA A 87 -0.97 2.83 -2.26
C ALA A 87 -1.26 3.62 -3.53
N THR A 88 -2.48 4.08 -3.67
CA THR A 88 -2.90 5.02 -4.72
C THR A 88 -3.57 6.23 -4.07
N GLY A 89 -3.56 7.35 -4.76
CA GLY A 89 -4.19 8.54 -4.20
C GLY A 89 -4.43 9.62 -5.23
N SER A 90 -5.10 10.67 -4.79
CA SER A 90 -5.36 11.87 -5.59
C SER A 90 -4.40 13.00 -5.21
N ILE A 91 -3.95 13.71 -6.23
CA ILE A 91 -3.14 14.91 -6.07
C ILE A 91 -4.07 16.09 -5.76
N SER A 92 -3.77 16.84 -4.73
CA SER A 92 -4.54 18.03 -4.33
C SER A 92 -3.62 19.14 -3.83
N ALA A 93 -4.17 20.35 -3.71
CA ALA A 93 -3.44 21.39 -3.02
C ALA A 93 -3.27 21.03 -1.54
N ARG A 94 -2.08 21.22 -0.99
CA ARG A 94 -1.81 21.01 0.43
C ARG A 94 -2.65 21.93 1.32
N ARG A 95 -2.82 23.19 0.90
CA ARG A 95 -3.74 24.17 1.47
C ARG A 95 -4.56 24.78 0.34
N ASP A 96 -5.80 24.33 0.23
CA ASP A 96 -6.75 24.82 -0.73
C ASP A 96 -7.51 26.00 -0.13
N MET A 97 -7.41 27.15 -0.79
CA MET A 97 -8.03 28.40 -0.33
C MET A 97 -9.12 28.80 -1.31
N PRO A 98 -10.40 28.59 -0.96
CA PRO A 98 -11.50 29.20 -1.69
C PRO A 98 -11.51 30.71 -1.42
N VAL A 99 -11.54 31.51 -2.46
CA VAL A 99 -11.64 32.96 -2.41
C VAL A 99 -12.99 33.38 -2.98
N GLY A 100 -13.81 34.02 -2.18
CA GLY A 100 -15.13 34.51 -2.54
C GLY A 100 -15.29 36.00 -2.32
N VAL A 101 -16.52 36.51 -2.29
CA VAL A 101 -16.86 37.91 -2.02
C VAL A 101 -16.82 38.14 -0.51
N ALA A 102 -16.02 39.11 -0.06
CA ALA A 102 -15.86 39.44 1.37
C ALA A 102 -16.82 40.54 1.85
N GLY A 103 -17.70 41.06 1.04
CA GLY A 103 -18.59 42.18 1.38
C GLY A 103 -19.87 42.19 0.55
N GLU A 104 -20.27 43.37 0.12
CA GLU A 104 -21.41 43.55 -0.77
C GLU A 104 -21.10 42.93 -2.13
N GLY A 105 -22.04 42.18 -2.69
CA GLY A 105 -21.91 41.62 -4.03
C GLY A 105 -22.11 42.69 -5.10
N GLY A 106 -22.11 42.26 -6.34
CA GLY A 106 -22.36 43.08 -7.49
C GLY A 106 -21.95 42.37 -8.79
N MET A 107 -21.99 43.11 -9.88
CA MET A 107 -21.59 42.60 -11.19
C MET A 107 -20.07 42.61 -11.31
N ILE A 108 -19.48 41.51 -11.79
CA ILE A 108 -18.03 41.44 -12.09
C ILE A 108 -17.76 42.33 -13.30
N SER A 109 -16.93 43.37 -13.12
CA SER A 109 -16.53 44.30 -14.18
C SER A 109 -15.29 43.84 -14.93
N ALA A 110 -14.37 43.19 -14.24
CA ALA A 110 -13.13 42.72 -14.86
C ALA A 110 -12.53 41.51 -14.16
N ILE A 111 -11.95 40.59 -14.94
CA ILE A 111 -11.10 39.50 -14.52
C ILE A 111 -9.64 39.92 -14.72
N ARG A 112 -8.80 39.77 -13.71
CA ARG A 112 -7.37 40.14 -13.76
C ARG A 112 -6.45 38.95 -13.78
N VAL A 113 -6.95 37.77 -13.37
CA VAL A 113 -6.14 36.56 -13.21
C VAL A 113 -6.92 35.35 -13.71
N GLU A 114 -6.23 34.50 -14.48
CA GLU A 114 -6.76 33.23 -15.00
C GLU A 114 -6.28 32.03 -14.20
N ALA A 115 -6.95 30.87 -14.38
CA ALA A 115 -6.50 29.60 -13.82
C ALA A 115 -5.12 29.23 -14.39
N GLY A 116 -4.25 28.66 -13.55
CA GLY A 116 -2.88 28.30 -13.90
C GLY A 116 -1.85 29.42 -13.65
N GLN A 117 -2.29 30.64 -13.34
CA GLN A 117 -1.37 31.74 -13.01
C GLN A 117 -0.97 31.73 -11.54
N TYR A 118 0.25 32.18 -11.27
CA TYR A 118 0.74 32.37 -9.90
C TYR A 118 0.45 33.81 -9.44
N VAL A 119 -0.06 33.96 -8.25
CA VAL A 119 -0.48 35.24 -7.67
C VAL A 119 0.25 35.54 -6.38
N ASN A 120 0.46 36.84 -6.11
CA ASN A 120 1.02 37.33 -4.86
C ASN A 120 -0.08 37.64 -3.84
N LYS A 121 0.28 37.66 -2.56
CA LYS A 121 -0.64 38.07 -1.49
C LYS A 121 -1.16 39.48 -1.75
N GLY A 122 -2.48 39.71 -1.64
CA GLY A 122 -3.14 40.97 -1.87
C GLY A 122 -3.36 41.32 -3.35
N GLN A 123 -2.85 40.53 -4.30
CA GLN A 123 -3.06 40.75 -5.73
C GLN A 123 -4.54 40.69 -6.07
N VAL A 124 -5.02 41.65 -6.90
CA VAL A 124 -6.41 41.66 -7.37
C VAL A 124 -6.62 40.54 -8.37
N LEU A 125 -7.62 39.70 -8.13
CA LEU A 125 -8.04 38.57 -8.98
C LEU A 125 -9.16 38.98 -9.92
N ALA A 126 -10.17 39.66 -9.37
CA ALA A 126 -11.30 40.20 -10.11
C ALA A 126 -11.82 41.48 -9.45
N GLU A 127 -12.52 42.26 -10.19
CA GLU A 127 -13.13 43.53 -9.73
C GLU A 127 -14.65 43.46 -9.89
N ILE A 128 -15.36 43.90 -8.83
CA ILE A 128 -16.78 44.14 -8.87
C ILE A 128 -17.01 45.59 -9.29
N GLU A 129 -18.08 45.83 -10.05
CA GLU A 129 -18.45 47.19 -10.44
C GLU A 129 -18.59 48.12 -9.21
N SER A 130 -17.86 49.24 -9.26
CA SER A 130 -17.69 50.10 -8.09
C SER A 130 -17.85 51.60 -8.43
N SER A 131 -18.43 51.92 -9.56
CA SER A 131 -18.61 53.33 -10.00
C SER A 131 -19.41 54.14 -8.98
N VAL A 132 -20.50 53.56 -8.45
CA VAL A 132 -21.35 54.21 -7.44
C VAL A 132 -20.58 54.48 -6.12
N GLN A 133 -19.84 53.45 -5.64
CA GLN A 133 -19.06 53.56 -4.40
C GLN A 133 -17.90 54.57 -4.55
N ARG A 134 -17.24 54.63 -5.72
CA ARG A 134 -16.22 55.65 -6.03
C ARG A 134 -16.81 57.07 -5.98
N ALA A 135 -17.98 57.29 -6.59
CA ALA A 135 -18.65 58.55 -6.53
C ALA A 135 -18.99 58.94 -5.10
N GLN A 136 -19.48 57.99 -4.27
CA GLN A 136 -19.78 58.20 -2.85
C GLN A 136 -18.55 58.59 -2.05
N VAL A 137 -17.38 57.95 -2.31
CA VAL A 137 -16.11 58.34 -1.66
C VAL A 137 -15.74 59.76 -2.06
N GLN A 138 -15.85 60.17 -3.30
CA GLN A 138 -15.59 61.56 -3.75
C GLN A 138 -16.52 62.58 -3.04
N GLN A 139 -17.80 62.26 -2.92
CA GLN A 139 -18.78 63.13 -2.18
C GLN A 139 -18.33 63.31 -0.72
N LEU A 140 -18.01 62.23 -0.02
CA LEU A 140 -17.58 62.26 1.37
C LEU A 140 -16.23 63.00 1.52
N GLN A 141 -15.33 62.86 0.57
CA GLN A 141 -14.06 63.64 0.56
C GLN A 141 -14.32 65.17 0.42
N ALA A 142 -15.30 65.56 -0.41
CA ALA A 142 -15.70 66.95 -0.50
C ALA A 142 -16.26 67.48 0.84
N SER A 143 -17.06 66.65 1.55
CA SER A 143 -17.56 67.00 2.90
C SER A 143 -16.42 67.19 3.93
N VAL A 144 -15.34 66.37 3.84
CA VAL A 144 -14.15 66.59 4.69
C VAL A 144 -13.45 67.92 4.36
N VAL A 145 -13.38 68.29 3.08
CA VAL A 145 -12.82 69.61 2.69
C VAL A 145 -13.62 70.78 3.29
N GLN A 146 -14.97 70.70 3.21
CA GLN A 146 -15.87 71.69 3.81
C GLN A 146 -15.66 71.76 5.34
N ALA A 147 -15.74 70.64 6.08
CA ALA A 147 -15.58 70.59 7.51
C ALA A 147 -14.21 71.16 7.97
N LYS A 148 -13.14 70.90 7.20
CA LYS A 148 -11.79 71.48 7.44
C LYS A 148 -11.77 72.96 7.20
N ALA A 149 -12.54 73.50 6.26
CA ALA A 149 -12.62 74.97 6.07
C ALA A 149 -13.37 75.61 7.22
N ASP A 150 -14.46 75.03 7.72
CA ASP A 150 -15.22 75.53 8.87
C ASP A 150 -14.37 75.45 10.16
N ALA A 151 -13.60 74.41 10.40
CA ALA A 151 -12.66 74.30 11.54
C ALA A 151 -11.57 75.31 11.47
N ARG A 152 -11.02 75.62 10.31
CA ARG A 152 -10.04 76.73 10.13
C ARG A 152 -10.66 78.06 10.38
N LEU A 153 -11.86 78.30 9.94
CA LEU A 153 -12.60 79.56 10.25
C LEU A 153 -12.75 79.75 11.78
N ALA A 154 -13.29 78.73 12.47
CA ALA A 154 -13.52 78.69 13.89
C ALA A 154 -12.19 78.94 14.70
N GLN A 155 -11.08 78.30 14.25
CA GLN A 155 -9.76 78.52 14.83
C GLN A 155 -9.29 79.96 14.63
N SER A 156 -9.42 80.51 13.44
CA SER A 156 -8.99 81.92 13.18
C SER A 156 -9.84 82.88 13.94
N GLU A 157 -11.14 82.63 14.23
CA GLU A 157 -11.97 83.45 15.10
C GLU A 157 -11.55 83.35 16.54
N LEU A 158 -11.18 82.20 17.06
CA LEU A 158 -10.67 81.99 18.40
C LEU A 158 -9.31 82.71 18.56
N ASP A 159 -8.40 82.58 17.56
CA ASP A 159 -7.09 83.25 17.60
C ASP A 159 -7.20 84.82 17.66
N ARG A 160 -8.14 85.34 16.83
CA ARG A 160 -8.45 86.81 16.90
C ARG A 160 -9.02 87.23 18.24
N ALA A 161 -9.94 86.41 18.78
CA ALA A 161 -10.54 86.64 20.07
C ALA A 161 -9.50 86.64 21.24
N ASN A 162 -8.61 85.62 21.21
CA ASN A 162 -7.50 85.55 22.19
C ASN A 162 -6.58 86.76 22.14
N ALA A 163 -6.32 87.32 20.96
CA ALA A 163 -5.52 88.54 20.82
C ALA A 163 -6.23 89.79 21.38
N LEU A 164 -7.54 89.83 21.41
CA LEU A 164 -8.37 90.93 21.93
C LEU A 164 -8.66 90.80 23.43
N VAL A 165 -8.75 89.63 23.99
CA VAL A 165 -8.93 89.42 25.46
C VAL A 165 -7.76 89.99 26.27
N ALA A 166 -6.53 89.80 25.77
CA ALA A 166 -5.37 90.39 26.43
C ALA A 166 -5.41 91.89 26.56
N ARG A 167 -6.25 92.59 25.77
CA ARG A 167 -6.46 94.05 25.79
C ARG A 167 -7.75 94.46 26.50
N GLY A 168 -8.50 93.49 27.09
CA GLY A 168 -9.73 93.77 27.84
C GLY A 168 -11.00 93.99 26.98
N PHE A 169 -10.97 93.73 25.64
CA PHE A 169 -12.08 94.05 24.76
C PHE A 169 -13.10 92.91 24.61
N ILE A 170 -12.79 91.67 25.07
CA ILE A 170 -13.66 90.52 24.98
C ILE A 170 -13.74 89.82 26.33
N SER A 171 -14.91 89.27 26.68
CA SER A 171 -15.13 88.51 27.91
C SER A 171 -14.54 87.10 27.86
N LYS A 172 -14.17 86.57 29.03
CA LYS A 172 -13.74 85.18 29.16
C LYS A 172 -14.79 84.16 28.66
N ALA A 173 -16.09 84.44 28.91
CA ALA A 173 -17.19 83.64 28.45
C ALA A 173 -17.31 83.57 26.88
N ASP A 174 -16.88 84.62 26.19
CA ASP A 174 -16.80 84.65 24.74
C ASP A 174 -15.67 83.75 24.22
N ILE A 175 -14.52 83.75 24.90
CA ILE A 175 -13.41 82.83 24.59
C ILE A 175 -13.83 81.38 24.78
N ASP A 176 -14.50 81.05 25.91
CA ASP A 176 -14.97 79.72 26.21
C ASP A 176 -15.98 79.22 25.13
N ARG A 177 -16.87 80.11 24.68
CA ARG A 177 -17.81 79.82 23.60
C ARG A 177 -17.13 79.53 22.24
N ARG A 178 -16.13 80.37 21.85
CA ARG A 178 -15.35 80.19 20.63
C ARG A 178 -14.51 78.94 20.67
N THR A 179 -13.97 78.65 21.86
CA THR A 179 -13.19 77.38 22.09
C THR A 179 -14.09 76.23 21.89
N ALA A 180 -15.32 76.23 22.46
CA ALA A 180 -16.30 75.13 22.23
C ALA A 180 -16.72 75.03 20.76
N THR A 181 -16.90 76.15 20.04
CA THR A 181 -17.19 76.13 18.60
C THR A 181 -16.06 75.54 17.79
N ARG A 182 -14.81 75.95 18.07
CA ARG A 182 -13.63 75.34 17.40
C ARG A 182 -13.50 73.89 17.70
N ASP A 183 -13.74 73.43 18.94
CA ASP A 183 -13.68 72.02 19.32
C ASP A 183 -14.76 71.19 18.64
N SER A 184 -15.98 71.78 18.56
CA SER A 184 -17.08 71.13 17.80
C SER A 184 -16.76 71.02 16.32
N ALA A 185 -16.18 72.07 15.69
CA ALA A 185 -15.78 71.97 14.26
C ALA A 185 -14.66 70.97 14.02
N ASN A 186 -13.68 70.86 14.93
CA ASN A 186 -12.63 69.85 14.87
C ASN A 186 -13.23 68.44 15.04
N ALA A 187 -14.19 68.23 15.93
CA ALA A 187 -14.87 66.96 16.09
C ALA A 187 -15.61 66.56 14.80
N LEU A 188 -16.27 67.55 14.12
CA LEU A 188 -16.93 67.28 12.84
C LEU A 188 -15.95 66.85 11.75
N VAL A 189 -14.74 67.42 11.69
CA VAL A 189 -13.68 66.93 10.80
C VAL A 189 -13.34 65.45 11.08
N ALA A 190 -13.22 65.09 12.35
CA ALA A 190 -12.92 63.69 12.72
C ALA A 190 -14.02 62.72 12.30
N VAL A 191 -15.30 63.11 12.47
CA VAL A 191 -16.47 62.34 12.06
C VAL A 191 -16.49 62.13 10.55
N THR A 192 -16.37 63.19 9.75
CA THR A 192 -16.41 63.12 8.29
C THR A 192 -15.25 62.34 7.73
N GLN A 193 -14.04 62.44 8.33
CA GLN A 193 -12.90 61.59 7.99
C GLN A 193 -13.14 60.10 8.28
N ALA A 194 -13.81 59.75 9.38
CA ALA A 194 -14.19 58.41 9.72
C ALA A 194 -15.15 57.84 8.68
N GLN A 195 -16.14 58.64 8.21
CA GLN A 195 -17.05 58.22 7.14
C GLN A 195 -16.34 57.94 5.80
N VAL A 196 -15.35 58.74 5.43
CA VAL A 196 -14.50 58.48 4.25
C VAL A 196 -13.78 57.16 4.42
N ARG A 197 -13.15 56.88 5.57
CA ARG A 197 -12.45 55.64 5.81
C ARG A 197 -13.37 54.44 5.72
N GLU A 198 -14.58 54.51 6.30
CA GLU A 198 -15.55 53.43 6.21
C GLU A 198 -15.93 53.13 4.75
N MET A 199 -16.28 54.15 3.96
CA MET A 199 -16.66 53.95 2.57
C MET A 199 -15.47 53.45 1.72
N GLN A 200 -14.25 53.87 2.04
CA GLN A 200 -13.05 53.41 1.37
C GLN A 200 -12.78 51.92 1.65
N GLU A 201 -13.04 51.44 2.87
CA GLU A 201 -12.97 50.02 3.21
C GLU A 201 -14.07 49.20 2.51
N ARG A 202 -15.28 49.75 2.35
CA ARG A 202 -16.32 49.12 1.53
C ARG A 202 -15.88 49.01 0.07
N LEU A 203 -15.32 50.06 -0.50
CA LEU A 203 -14.78 50.10 -1.86
C LEU A 203 -13.64 49.10 -2.03
N ASN A 204 -12.73 48.97 -1.06
CA ASN A 204 -11.62 48.05 -1.10
C ASN A 204 -12.09 46.56 -1.15
N ARG A 205 -13.22 46.23 -0.49
CA ARG A 205 -13.82 44.92 -0.50
C ARG A 205 -14.47 44.52 -1.81
N LEU A 206 -14.70 45.46 -2.73
CA LEU A 206 -15.19 45.17 -4.09
C LEU A 206 -14.09 44.65 -5.03
N ALA A 207 -12.82 44.77 -4.63
CA ALA A 207 -11.72 44.09 -5.31
C ALA A 207 -11.46 42.75 -4.63
N ILE A 208 -11.73 41.65 -5.35
CA ILE A 208 -11.47 40.28 -4.89
C ILE A 208 -9.97 40.05 -4.95
N ARG A 209 -9.34 39.78 -3.80
CA ARG A 209 -7.88 39.68 -3.68
C ARG A 209 -7.45 38.32 -3.16
N ALA A 210 -6.25 37.90 -3.56
CA ALA A 210 -5.61 36.70 -3.04
C ALA A 210 -5.24 36.89 -1.57
N PRO A 211 -5.69 36.01 -0.64
CA PRO A 211 -5.37 36.11 0.79
C PRO A 211 -3.90 35.77 1.07
N GLU A 212 -3.31 34.86 0.28
CA GLU A 212 -1.89 34.47 0.30
C GLU A 212 -1.38 34.30 -1.14
N ALA A 213 -0.05 34.28 -1.30
CA ALA A 213 0.57 33.94 -2.56
C ALA A 213 0.32 32.45 -2.92
N GLY A 214 0.11 32.14 -4.18
CA GLY A 214 -0.13 30.76 -4.59
C GLY A 214 -0.52 30.61 -6.06
N LEU A 215 -0.75 29.36 -6.46
CA LEU A 215 -1.19 28.99 -7.80
C LEU A 215 -2.72 28.98 -7.85
N VAL A 216 -3.29 29.69 -8.82
CA VAL A 216 -4.75 29.65 -9.09
C VAL A 216 -5.10 28.31 -9.73
N LEU A 217 -5.87 27.49 -9.02
CA LEU A 217 -6.31 26.17 -9.49
C LEU A 217 -7.54 26.26 -10.39
N GLN A 218 -8.51 27.10 -9.98
CA GLN A 218 -9.77 27.26 -10.68
C GLN A 218 -10.26 28.70 -10.59
N ARG A 219 -10.94 29.15 -11.63
CA ARG A 219 -11.75 30.37 -11.71
C ARG A 219 -13.19 29.97 -12.05
N ASN A 220 -14.10 30.30 -11.16
CA ASN A 220 -15.53 29.96 -11.27
C ASN A 220 -16.38 31.23 -11.38
N VAL A 221 -15.88 32.22 -12.07
CA VAL A 221 -16.56 33.53 -12.21
C VAL A 221 -16.25 34.14 -13.57
N GLU A 222 -17.24 34.78 -14.21
CA GLU A 222 -17.12 35.41 -15.51
C GLU A 222 -17.44 36.93 -15.45
N PRO A 223 -16.87 37.71 -16.38
CA PRO A 223 -17.25 39.12 -16.53
C PRO A 223 -18.75 39.27 -16.81
N GLY A 224 -19.40 40.25 -16.19
CA GLY A 224 -20.86 40.45 -16.28
C GLY A 224 -21.68 39.58 -15.34
N GLN A 225 -21.09 38.60 -14.68
CA GLN A 225 -21.77 37.76 -13.68
C GLN A 225 -22.07 38.57 -12.42
N ILE A 226 -23.26 38.37 -11.84
CA ILE A 226 -23.61 38.93 -10.53
C ILE A 226 -23.19 37.95 -9.44
N VAL A 227 -22.42 38.43 -8.49
CA VAL A 227 -21.89 37.66 -7.36
C VAL A 227 -22.30 38.25 -6.02
N SER A 228 -22.39 37.43 -5.00
CA SER A 228 -22.70 37.81 -3.63
C SER A 228 -21.89 37.01 -2.63
N SER A 229 -21.97 37.30 -1.36
CA SER A 229 -21.31 36.53 -0.29
C SER A 229 -21.76 35.05 -0.26
N GLY A 230 -22.94 34.75 -0.82
CA GLY A 230 -23.46 33.37 -0.95
C GLY A 230 -23.03 32.63 -2.22
N SER A 231 -22.32 33.27 -3.15
CA SER A 231 -21.95 32.66 -4.44
C SER A 231 -20.84 31.59 -4.35
N GLY A 232 -20.37 31.26 -3.16
CA GLY A 232 -19.30 30.29 -2.94
C GLY A 232 -17.90 30.78 -3.33
N GLY A 233 -16.99 29.87 -3.54
CA GLY A 233 -15.62 30.20 -3.95
C GLY A 233 -15.54 30.58 -5.44
N LEU A 234 -15.25 31.83 -5.74
CA LEU A 234 -15.05 32.35 -7.08
C LEU A 234 -13.68 31.93 -7.65
N TYR A 235 -12.71 31.82 -6.79
CA TYR A 235 -11.38 31.29 -7.10
C TYR A 235 -10.99 30.20 -6.11
N ARG A 236 -10.19 29.24 -6.56
CA ARG A 236 -9.49 28.28 -5.70
C ARG A 236 -8.00 28.45 -5.89
N ILE A 237 -7.26 28.66 -4.81
CA ILE A 237 -5.82 28.95 -4.84
C ILE A 237 -5.10 27.92 -3.97
N ALA A 238 -4.08 27.25 -4.54
CA ALA A 238 -3.13 26.46 -3.76
C ALA A 238 -2.13 27.40 -3.08
N ALA A 239 -2.19 27.53 -1.75
CA ALA A 239 -1.27 28.36 -1.00
C ALA A 239 0.18 27.97 -1.24
N GLY A 240 1.03 28.94 -1.59
CA GLY A 240 2.44 28.70 -1.93
C GLY A 240 2.66 27.80 -3.15
N GLY A 241 1.61 27.43 -3.89
CA GLY A 241 1.69 26.45 -4.99
C GLY A 241 2.00 25.02 -4.51
N GLN A 242 1.89 24.74 -3.21
CA GLN A 242 2.23 23.44 -2.64
C GLN A 242 1.16 22.41 -2.95
N MET A 243 1.61 21.29 -3.53
CA MET A 243 0.76 20.13 -3.82
C MET A 243 1.09 18.97 -2.88
N GLU A 244 0.13 18.08 -2.70
CA GLU A 244 0.29 16.86 -1.95
C GLU A 244 -0.44 15.71 -2.64
N LEU A 245 0.03 14.49 -2.38
CA LEU A 245 -0.72 13.27 -2.68
C LEU A 245 -1.45 12.81 -1.42
N ARG A 246 -2.74 12.61 -1.53
CA ARG A 246 -3.57 11.99 -0.50
C ARG A 246 -3.67 10.50 -0.81
N ALA A 247 -2.72 9.74 -0.29
CA ALA A 247 -2.61 8.31 -0.52
C ALA A 247 -3.57 7.54 0.39
N GLN A 248 -4.40 6.68 -0.19
CA GLN A 248 -5.30 5.79 0.53
C GLN A 248 -4.56 4.50 0.88
N VAL A 249 -4.34 4.26 2.16
CA VAL A 249 -3.58 3.14 2.69
C VAL A 249 -4.51 2.23 3.48
N ALA A 250 -4.41 0.92 3.28
CA ALA A 250 -5.18 -0.05 4.04
C ALA A 250 -4.88 0.05 5.55
N GLU A 251 -5.90 -0.14 6.38
CA GLU A 251 -5.79 -0.06 7.85
C GLU A 251 -4.65 -0.93 8.41
N GLN A 252 -4.48 -2.13 7.87
CA GLN A 252 -3.43 -3.07 8.28
C GLN A 252 -2.01 -2.57 8.03
N ASP A 253 -1.81 -1.67 7.06
CA ASP A 253 -0.49 -1.14 6.67
C ASP A 253 -0.16 0.19 7.37
N MET A 254 -1.17 0.84 7.95
CA MET A 254 -1.01 2.12 8.66
C MET A 254 -0.02 2.09 9.82
N PRO A 255 0.03 1.02 10.68
CA PRO A 255 0.98 0.96 11.79
C PRO A 255 2.46 0.97 11.35
N GLY A 256 2.74 0.59 10.10
CA GLY A 256 4.09 0.61 9.52
C GLY A 256 4.53 1.98 8.99
N LEU A 257 3.63 2.97 8.98
CA LEU A 257 3.92 4.29 8.46
C LEU A 257 4.29 5.29 9.56
N ALA A 258 5.17 6.21 9.23
CA ALA A 258 5.57 7.32 10.08
C ALA A 258 5.77 8.60 9.27
N VAL A 259 5.55 9.74 9.94
CA VAL A 259 5.87 11.05 9.36
C VAL A 259 7.37 11.15 9.09
N GLY A 260 7.74 11.68 7.93
CA GLY A 260 9.11 11.82 7.47
C GLY A 260 9.58 10.72 6.54
N GLN A 261 8.85 9.62 6.39
CA GLN A 261 9.19 8.55 5.46
C GLN A 261 9.19 9.05 4.01
N GLU A 262 10.11 8.51 3.24
CA GLU A 262 10.24 8.80 1.82
C GLU A 262 9.24 7.98 1.01
N ALA A 263 8.70 8.60 -0.04
CA ALA A 263 7.71 7.99 -0.90
C ALA A 263 8.04 8.25 -2.36
N THR A 264 8.00 7.22 -3.17
CA THR A 264 8.15 7.33 -4.63
C THR A 264 6.78 7.38 -5.27
N ILE A 265 6.50 8.48 -5.99
CA ILE A 265 5.21 8.77 -6.62
C ILE A 265 5.34 8.64 -8.12
N ILE A 266 4.38 7.98 -8.75
CA ILE A 266 4.29 7.81 -10.20
C ILE A 266 2.89 8.26 -10.63
N PRO A 267 2.75 9.41 -11.32
CA PRO A 267 1.47 9.87 -11.84
C PRO A 267 0.92 8.88 -12.87
N ILE A 268 -0.40 8.70 -12.89
CA ILE A 268 -1.03 7.84 -13.89
C ILE A 268 -0.84 8.45 -15.29
N GLY A 269 -0.36 7.62 -16.23
CA GLY A 269 -0.07 8.06 -17.60
C GLY A 269 1.33 8.64 -17.80
N SER A 270 2.16 8.67 -16.74
CA SER A 270 3.57 9.09 -16.83
C SER A 270 4.51 7.96 -16.41
N SER A 271 5.72 7.94 -16.97
CA SER A 271 6.82 7.09 -16.50
C SER A 271 7.74 7.80 -15.50
N ASN A 272 7.53 9.09 -15.28
CA ASN A 272 8.35 9.90 -14.40
C ASN A 272 8.11 9.51 -12.94
N ARG A 273 9.19 9.46 -12.16
CA ARG A 273 9.14 9.17 -10.73
C ARG A 273 9.48 10.43 -9.96
N TYR A 274 8.66 10.75 -8.98
CA TYR A 274 8.86 11.88 -8.09
C TYR A 274 9.07 11.38 -6.68
N VAL A 275 9.96 12.01 -5.95
CA VAL A 275 10.21 11.72 -4.54
C VAL A 275 9.45 12.72 -3.71
N GLY A 276 8.64 12.22 -2.78
CA GLY A 276 7.93 13.01 -1.79
C GLY A 276 8.20 12.50 -0.38
N ARG A 277 7.64 13.17 0.63
CA ARG A 277 7.74 12.77 2.04
C ARG A 277 6.39 12.78 2.70
N VAL A 278 6.11 11.75 3.49
CA VAL A 278 4.94 11.71 4.37
C VAL A 278 5.07 12.85 5.38
N TRP A 279 4.16 13.81 5.34
CA TRP A 279 4.17 14.95 6.27
C TRP A 279 3.05 14.88 7.31
N LEU A 280 2.00 14.09 7.01
CA LEU A 280 0.88 13.85 7.93
C LEU A 280 0.27 12.47 7.65
N LEU A 281 -0.09 11.77 8.71
CA LEU A 281 -0.99 10.63 8.69
C LEU A 281 -2.31 11.09 9.31
N GLU A 282 -3.40 11.01 8.57
CA GLU A 282 -4.70 11.42 9.10
C GLU A 282 -5.11 10.46 10.23
N PRO A 283 -5.59 10.99 11.37
CA PRO A 283 -5.89 10.16 12.55
C PRO A 283 -7.19 9.36 12.40
N VAL A 284 -7.97 9.63 11.34
CA VAL A 284 -9.27 9.00 11.10
C VAL A 284 -9.14 7.97 9.99
N ILE A 285 -9.61 6.76 10.26
CA ILE A 285 -9.78 5.70 9.27
C ILE A 285 -11.25 5.73 8.83
N ASP A 286 -11.49 5.69 7.53
CA ASP A 286 -12.85 5.60 6.99
C ASP A 286 -13.43 4.20 7.31
N PRO A 287 -14.52 4.12 8.10
CA PRO A 287 -15.08 2.84 8.51
C PRO A 287 -15.72 2.04 7.36
N THR A 288 -16.04 2.71 6.27
CA THR A 288 -16.69 2.09 5.10
C THR A 288 -15.66 1.41 4.21
N THR A 289 -14.57 2.11 3.93
CA THR A 289 -13.49 1.62 3.06
C THR A 289 -12.37 0.91 3.81
N ARG A 290 -12.28 1.09 5.13
CA ARG A 290 -11.18 0.65 6.00
C ARG A 290 -9.82 1.12 5.50
N GLN A 291 -9.78 2.39 5.08
CA GLN A 291 -8.56 3.03 4.61
C GLN A 291 -8.26 4.27 5.45
N GLY A 292 -6.99 4.44 5.78
CA GLY A 292 -6.44 5.67 6.29
C GLY A 292 -5.84 6.52 5.17
N VAL A 293 -5.58 7.80 5.44
CA VAL A 293 -4.97 8.71 4.47
C VAL A 293 -3.57 9.11 4.94
N ALA A 294 -2.58 8.78 4.10
CA ALA A 294 -1.23 9.33 4.24
C ALA A 294 -1.08 10.52 3.29
N ARG A 295 -0.74 11.69 3.86
CA ARG A 295 -0.53 12.92 3.08
C ARG A 295 0.95 13.09 2.80
N ILE A 296 1.30 13.13 1.52
CA ILE A 296 2.68 13.13 1.04
C ILE A 296 2.94 14.45 0.32
N ALA A 297 3.90 15.22 0.82
CA ALA A 297 4.31 16.47 0.18
C ALA A 297 4.98 16.19 -1.16
N LEU A 298 4.55 16.90 -2.19
CA LEU A 298 5.03 16.76 -3.55
C LEU A 298 5.97 17.91 -3.94
N PRO A 299 6.91 17.66 -4.87
CA PRO A 299 7.66 18.74 -5.49
C PRO A 299 6.74 19.59 -6.37
N ASN A 300 7.08 20.88 -6.50
CA ASN A 300 6.31 21.80 -7.36
C ASN A 300 6.72 21.64 -8.82
N VAL A 301 6.06 20.72 -9.51
CA VAL A 301 6.25 20.45 -10.94
C VAL A 301 4.91 20.49 -11.68
N ALA A 302 4.92 21.04 -12.89
CA ALA A 302 3.72 21.27 -13.69
C ALA A 302 2.94 19.98 -14.05
N GLU A 303 3.59 18.82 -14.03
CA GLU A 303 2.97 17.53 -14.30
C GLU A 303 2.06 17.05 -13.16
N LEU A 304 2.35 17.45 -11.91
CA LEU A 304 1.58 17.07 -10.73
C LEU A 304 0.39 18.01 -10.53
N ARG A 305 -0.63 17.84 -11.38
CA ARG A 305 -1.81 18.72 -11.38
C ARG A 305 -2.83 18.28 -10.32
N SER A 306 -3.47 19.27 -9.69
CA SER A 306 -4.60 19.02 -8.79
C SER A 306 -5.73 18.28 -9.50
N GLY A 307 -6.29 17.26 -8.84
CA GLY A 307 -7.29 16.36 -9.43
C GLY A 307 -6.71 15.13 -10.13
N GLY A 308 -5.38 15.09 -10.37
CA GLY A 308 -4.71 13.92 -10.93
C GLY A 308 -4.63 12.76 -9.93
N PHE A 309 -4.43 11.55 -10.45
CA PHE A 309 -4.17 10.35 -9.63
C PHE A 309 -2.73 9.89 -9.80
N ALA A 310 -2.19 9.31 -8.75
CA ALA A 310 -0.86 8.72 -8.75
C ALA A 310 -0.83 7.45 -7.92
N SER A 311 0.04 6.51 -8.32
CA SER A 311 0.47 5.42 -7.46
C SER A 311 1.69 5.86 -6.64
N VAL A 312 1.79 5.33 -5.44
CA VAL A 312 2.88 5.65 -4.52
C VAL A 312 3.39 4.40 -3.84
N VAL A 313 4.68 4.34 -3.65
CA VAL A 313 5.35 3.37 -2.78
C VAL A 313 6.02 4.14 -1.66
N ILE A 314 5.56 3.91 -0.43
CA ILE A 314 6.11 4.52 0.78
C ILE A 314 7.12 3.54 1.36
N ASP A 315 8.36 3.98 1.54
CA ASP A 315 9.41 3.17 2.15
C ASP A 315 9.23 3.18 3.68
N GLY A 316 8.93 2.01 4.23
CA GLY A 316 8.80 1.79 5.67
C GLY A 316 10.16 1.70 6.37
N PRO A 317 10.17 1.44 7.69
CA PRO A 317 11.39 1.30 8.44
C PRO A 317 12.22 0.13 7.92
N ARG A 318 13.52 0.35 7.79
CA ARG A 318 14.47 -0.71 7.47
C ARG A 318 14.68 -1.59 8.68
N ALA A 319 14.65 -2.89 8.47
CA ALA A 319 14.92 -3.86 9.51
C ALA A 319 15.80 -4.99 8.96
N GLN A 320 16.72 -5.45 9.80
CA GLN A 320 17.52 -6.64 9.51
C GLN A 320 16.60 -7.86 9.57
N ARG A 321 16.33 -8.46 8.41
CA ARG A 321 15.42 -9.60 8.27
C ARG A 321 16.10 -10.75 7.51
N PRO A 322 15.85 -12.01 7.89
CA PRO A 322 16.26 -13.15 7.07
C PRO A 322 15.56 -13.10 5.71
N LEU A 323 16.33 -13.30 4.63
CA LEU A 323 15.80 -13.44 3.27
C LEU A 323 15.89 -14.89 2.83
N LEU A 324 14.77 -15.44 2.39
CA LEU A 324 14.67 -16.79 1.88
C LEU A 324 14.24 -16.79 0.41
N PRO A 325 14.82 -17.66 -0.42
CA PRO A 325 14.27 -17.92 -1.75
C PRO A 325 12.80 -18.37 -1.66
N GLN A 326 12.01 -18.03 -2.64
CA GLN A 326 10.58 -18.39 -2.67
C GLN A 326 10.37 -19.91 -2.58
N SER A 327 11.30 -20.71 -3.11
CA SER A 327 11.27 -22.18 -3.04
C SER A 327 11.42 -22.77 -1.63
N ALA A 328 11.93 -22.00 -0.67
CA ALA A 328 12.12 -22.44 0.71
C ALA A 328 10.89 -22.14 1.60
N VAL A 329 9.95 -21.31 1.12
CA VAL A 329 8.75 -20.92 1.85
C VAL A 329 7.57 -21.75 1.36
N LEU A 330 6.97 -22.51 2.26
CA LEU A 330 5.87 -23.42 2.00
C LEU A 330 4.59 -22.91 2.66
N THR A 331 3.45 -23.23 2.09
CA THR A 331 2.14 -22.84 2.64
C THR A 331 1.20 -24.04 2.63
N ASP A 332 0.48 -24.26 3.71
CA ASP A 332 -0.55 -25.27 3.86
C ASP A 332 -1.81 -24.71 4.56
N ARG A 333 -2.69 -25.60 5.03
CA ARG A 333 -3.92 -25.19 5.73
C ARG A 333 -3.67 -24.55 7.10
N GLU A 334 -2.52 -24.79 7.71
CA GLU A 334 -2.12 -24.25 9.01
C GLU A 334 -1.36 -22.92 8.89
N GLY A 335 -0.98 -22.52 7.67
CA GLY A 335 -0.30 -21.28 7.39
C GLY A 335 1.04 -21.43 6.67
N THR A 336 1.84 -20.38 6.69
CA THR A 336 3.14 -20.34 6.05
C THR A 336 4.23 -20.87 6.98
N TYR A 337 5.08 -21.74 6.45
CA TYR A 337 6.14 -22.37 7.22
C TYR A 337 7.40 -22.62 6.38
N VAL A 338 8.48 -22.92 7.07
CA VAL A 338 9.74 -23.38 6.48
C VAL A 338 10.19 -24.66 7.17
N LEU A 339 11.00 -25.44 6.49
CA LEU A 339 11.65 -26.62 7.08
C LEU A 339 13.08 -26.27 7.47
N VAL A 340 13.39 -26.46 8.74
CA VAL A 340 14.71 -26.22 9.31
C VAL A 340 15.35 -27.55 9.67
N VAL A 341 16.62 -27.73 9.39
CA VAL A 341 17.41 -28.90 9.79
C VAL A 341 18.13 -28.57 11.11
N ASP A 342 17.87 -29.36 12.13
CA ASP A 342 18.50 -29.20 13.44
C ASP A 342 19.91 -29.82 13.50
N ALA A 343 20.59 -29.68 14.66
CA ALA A 343 21.94 -30.23 14.88
C ALA A 343 21.99 -31.77 14.80
N GLY A 344 20.86 -32.46 14.90
CA GLY A 344 20.73 -33.92 14.72
C GLY A 344 20.44 -34.36 13.30
N ASN A 345 20.47 -33.44 12.33
CA ASN A 345 20.07 -33.64 10.94
C ASN A 345 18.61 -34.08 10.78
N VAL A 346 17.73 -33.63 11.68
CA VAL A 346 16.30 -33.90 11.64
C VAL A 346 15.57 -32.67 11.15
N VAL A 347 14.63 -32.89 10.23
CA VAL A 347 13.79 -31.82 9.67
C VAL A 347 12.73 -31.41 10.68
N ARG A 348 12.63 -30.12 10.95
CA ARG A 348 11.62 -29.53 11.82
C ARG A 348 10.83 -28.46 11.09
N ARG A 349 9.51 -28.48 11.22
CA ARG A 349 8.62 -27.42 10.73
C ARG A 349 8.71 -26.21 11.67
N VAL A 350 8.89 -25.02 11.08
CA VAL A 350 8.87 -23.73 11.79
C VAL A 350 7.88 -22.82 11.09
N SER A 351 6.82 -22.43 11.80
CA SER A 351 5.85 -21.45 11.29
C SER A 351 6.52 -20.08 11.21
N VAL A 352 6.33 -19.39 10.09
CA VAL A 352 6.95 -18.09 9.82
C VAL A 352 5.90 -17.09 9.35
N ALA A 353 6.10 -15.81 9.71
CA ALA A 353 5.40 -14.71 9.08
C ALA A 353 6.27 -14.11 7.97
N THR A 354 5.74 -14.08 6.77
CA THR A 354 6.39 -13.48 5.61
C THR A 354 6.13 -11.99 5.53
N GLY A 355 7.10 -11.24 5.01
CA GLY A 355 7.03 -9.80 4.79
C GLY A 355 7.19 -9.43 3.32
N ALA A 356 7.97 -8.40 3.04
CA ALA A 356 8.20 -7.91 1.69
C ALA A 356 8.85 -8.97 0.78
N VAL A 357 8.32 -9.08 -0.44
CA VAL A 357 8.92 -9.87 -1.52
C VAL A 357 9.89 -8.97 -2.28
N THR A 358 11.14 -9.40 -2.37
CA THR A 358 12.20 -8.68 -3.07
C THR A 358 12.76 -9.53 -4.22
N PRO A 359 13.50 -8.98 -5.16
CA PRO A 359 14.19 -9.77 -6.19
C PRO A 359 15.16 -10.81 -5.62
N GLN A 360 15.66 -10.59 -4.39
CA GLN A 360 16.59 -11.49 -3.69
C GLN A 360 15.87 -12.58 -2.88
N GLY A 361 14.55 -12.45 -2.64
CA GLY A 361 13.76 -13.41 -1.89
C GLY A 361 12.65 -12.80 -1.06
N ILE A 362 12.03 -13.63 -0.23
CA ILE A 362 10.96 -13.25 0.71
C ILE A 362 11.59 -12.94 2.07
N ALA A 363 11.31 -11.76 2.60
CA ALA A 363 11.73 -11.39 3.94
C ALA A 363 10.89 -12.12 5.00
N ILE A 364 11.52 -12.64 6.04
CA ILE A 364 10.85 -13.28 7.15
C ILE A 364 10.75 -12.30 8.32
N VAL A 365 9.52 -11.99 8.71
CA VAL A 365 9.23 -11.03 9.80
C VAL A 365 9.39 -11.68 11.17
N SER A 366 8.96 -12.94 11.32
CA SER A 366 9.07 -13.70 12.56
C SER A 366 9.20 -15.19 12.29
N GLY A 367 9.72 -15.93 13.27
CA GLY A 367 9.90 -17.39 13.21
C GLY A 367 11.33 -17.84 12.93
N LEU A 368 12.22 -16.96 12.38
CA LEU A 368 13.63 -17.25 12.15
C LEU A 368 14.52 -16.13 12.67
N THR A 369 15.75 -16.50 13.08
CA THR A 369 16.79 -15.55 13.48
C THR A 369 17.80 -15.29 12.37
N GLY A 370 17.78 -16.09 11.29
CA GLY A 370 18.72 -15.99 10.17
C GLY A 370 19.96 -16.87 10.29
N ARG A 371 20.08 -17.65 11.37
CA ARG A 371 21.21 -18.57 11.62
C ARG A 371 20.85 -20.04 11.39
N GLU A 372 19.59 -20.33 11.21
CA GLU A 372 19.05 -21.68 11.01
C GLU A 372 19.40 -22.19 9.61
N GLN A 373 19.61 -23.51 9.51
CA GLN A 373 19.77 -24.21 8.25
C GLN A 373 18.38 -24.48 7.66
N VAL A 374 17.97 -23.67 6.71
CA VAL A 374 16.65 -23.78 6.06
C VAL A 374 16.75 -24.60 4.80
N VAL A 375 15.84 -25.54 4.59
CA VAL A 375 15.76 -26.35 3.36
C VAL A 375 15.37 -25.44 2.20
N GLN A 376 16.23 -25.33 1.20
CA GLN A 376 16.03 -24.45 0.05
C GLN A 376 15.08 -25.05 -1.00
N SER A 377 15.18 -26.36 -1.22
CA SER A 377 14.42 -27.10 -2.24
C SER A 377 14.03 -28.46 -1.74
N ALA A 378 13.04 -29.10 -2.39
CA ALA A 378 12.47 -30.40 -2.02
C ALA A 378 11.68 -30.43 -0.70
N GLY A 379 11.38 -29.30 -0.07
CA GLY A 379 10.60 -29.25 1.17
C GLY A 379 9.23 -29.91 1.04
N ALA A 380 8.60 -29.88 -0.13
CA ALA A 380 7.31 -30.51 -0.38
C ALA A 380 7.32 -32.05 -0.27
N PHE A 381 8.49 -32.68 -0.29
CA PHE A 381 8.68 -34.13 -0.24
C PHE A 381 9.21 -34.61 1.12
N LEU A 382 9.47 -33.73 2.05
CA LEU A 382 10.03 -34.03 3.37
C LEU A 382 8.96 -33.98 4.45
N ASN A 383 9.01 -34.93 5.34
CA ASN A 383 8.13 -34.92 6.52
C ASN A 383 8.89 -34.41 7.76
N PRO A 384 8.21 -33.64 8.64
CA PRO A 384 8.77 -33.28 9.93
C PRO A 384 9.17 -34.55 10.71
N GLY A 385 10.38 -34.56 11.30
CA GLY A 385 10.94 -35.71 12.00
C GLY A 385 11.83 -36.61 11.12
N GLU A 386 11.91 -36.40 9.83
CA GLU A 386 12.74 -37.18 8.90
C GLU A 386 14.22 -36.80 9.03
N LYS A 387 15.11 -37.82 9.03
CA LYS A 387 16.56 -37.59 8.98
C LYS A 387 17.00 -37.33 7.55
N VAL A 388 17.80 -36.26 7.36
CA VAL A 388 18.32 -35.84 6.06
C VAL A 388 19.83 -35.63 6.11
N THR A 389 20.47 -35.62 4.96
CA THR A 389 21.87 -35.22 4.83
C THR A 389 21.93 -33.80 4.26
N PRO A 390 22.18 -32.77 5.10
CA PRO A 390 22.21 -31.40 4.62
C PRO A 390 23.45 -31.15 3.75
N LYS A 391 23.25 -30.55 2.58
CA LYS A 391 24.29 -29.99 1.73
C LYS A 391 24.11 -28.49 1.67
N LEU A 392 25.10 -27.73 2.12
CA LEU A 392 25.03 -26.27 2.02
C LEU A 392 24.95 -25.85 0.54
N ALA A 393 23.98 -25.02 0.23
CA ALA A 393 23.94 -24.36 -1.07
C ALA A 393 25.22 -23.53 -1.26
N PRO A 394 25.85 -23.52 -2.45
CA PRO A 394 26.90 -22.56 -2.73
C PRO A 394 26.34 -21.16 -2.46
N ALA A 395 27.07 -20.33 -1.70
CA ALA A 395 26.67 -18.96 -1.41
C ALA A 395 26.33 -18.27 -2.74
N ALA A 396 25.10 -17.79 -2.88
CA ALA A 396 24.70 -17.00 -4.03
C ALA A 396 25.65 -15.81 -4.10
N GLN A 397 26.51 -15.80 -5.12
CA GLN A 397 27.36 -14.65 -5.40
C GLN A 397 26.42 -13.46 -5.53
N SER A 398 26.56 -12.50 -4.63
CA SER A 398 25.96 -11.18 -4.78
C SER A 398 26.36 -10.66 -6.15
N ALA A 399 25.42 -10.68 -7.10
CA ALA A 399 25.59 -10.00 -8.37
C ALA A 399 25.76 -8.51 -8.05
N THR A 400 27.00 -8.10 -8.02
CA THR A 400 27.39 -6.69 -8.05
C THR A 400 26.82 -6.14 -9.36
N ALA A 401 25.70 -5.44 -9.28
CA ALA A 401 25.18 -4.67 -10.38
C ALA A 401 26.16 -3.52 -10.64
N GLY A 402 26.81 -3.56 -11.81
CA GLY A 402 27.51 -2.44 -12.39
C GLY A 402 26.52 -1.42 -12.95
#